data_6afc4543f4cb1fbd644170c88ce42eaf
#
_entry.id   6afc4543f4cb1fbd644170c88ce42eaf
#
_cell.length_a   1.000
_cell.length_b   1.000
_cell.length_c   1.000
_cell.angle_alpha   90.00
_cell.angle_beta   90.00
_cell.angle_gamma   90.00
#
_symmetry.space_group_name_H-M   'P 1'
#
loop_
_entity.id
_entity.type
_entity.pdbx_description
1 polymer ?
#
loop_
_entity_poly.entity_id
_entity_poly.type
_entity_poly.pdbx_seq_one_letter_code
_entity_poly.pdbx_strand_id
1 'polypeptide(L)'
;YFNFDTVKESELVVKVALSAVSTEGAIKNLHAEASGKSFEELAEAARTDWNNELDHFEAEGTADQKAMLYTSLYHTMINPSVYMDVDGSYRGLDHNIHQAKGFINYTIFSLWDTYRAEHPFLNLVKPERSVDMVESMIKHEQQSVHGMLPVWSLMGNENWCMSGYHAVSV
;
A
#
# COMPACT_ATOMS: atom_id res chain seq x y z
N TYR A 1 14.00 3.90 25.67
CA TYR A 1 15.42 3.72 25.37
C TYR A 1 15.77 2.27 25.58
N PHE A 2 16.53 1.69 24.64
CA PHE A 2 17.09 0.34 24.76
C PHE A 2 18.60 0.46 24.81
N ASN A 3 19.26 -0.25 25.73
CA ASN A 3 20.70 -0.35 25.82
C ASN A 3 21.12 -1.75 25.41
N PHE A 4 22.06 -1.84 24.47
CA PHE A 4 22.59 -3.10 23.97
C PHE A 4 24.06 -3.24 24.32
N ASP A 5 24.46 -4.45 24.74
CA ASP A 5 25.84 -4.81 24.99
C ASP A 5 26.48 -5.27 23.68
N THR A 6 27.13 -4.34 22.97
CA THR A 6 27.80 -4.59 21.70
C THR A 6 29.18 -5.26 21.83
N VAL A 7 29.61 -5.56 23.07
CA VAL A 7 30.91 -6.25 23.29
C VAL A 7 30.79 -7.74 22.92
N LYS A 8 29.61 -8.32 23.03
CA LYS A 8 29.35 -9.73 22.77
C LYS A 8 28.88 -10.02 21.34
N GLU A 9 28.13 -9.09 20.77
CA GLU A 9 27.59 -9.22 19.42
C GLU A 9 27.78 -7.90 18.67
N SER A 10 28.38 -7.97 17.49
CA SER A 10 28.67 -6.80 16.64
C SER A 10 27.46 -6.35 15.80
N GLU A 11 26.43 -7.19 15.68
CA GLU A 11 25.25 -6.92 14.87
C GLU A 11 23.99 -6.88 15.73
N LEU A 12 23.14 -5.91 15.43
CA LEU A 12 21.82 -5.78 16.04
C LEU A 12 20.76 -5.80 14.95
N VAL A 13 19.92 -6.83 14.97
CA VAL A 13 18.78 -6.92 14.05
C VAL A 13 17.53 -6.41 14.75
N VAL A 14 16.88 -5.42 14.15
CA VAL A 14 15.61 -4.86 14.62
C VAL A 14 14.53 -5.10 13.59
N LYS A 15 13.40 -5.67 14.02
CA LYS A 15 12.19 -5.83 13.19
C LYS A 15 11.11 -4.91 13.71
N VAL A 16 10.51 -4.14 12.80
CA VAL A 16 9.44 -3.19 13.12
C VAL A 16 8.22 -3.55 12.31
N ALA A 17 7.06 -3.57 12.95
CA ALA A 17 5.78 -3.70 12.28
C ALA A 17 4.85 -2.56 12.68
N LEU A 18 3.93 -2.23 11.79
CA LEU A 18 2.96 -1.17 11.99
C LEU A 18 1.54 -1.74 11.90
N SER A 19 0.63 -1.08 12.60
CA SER A 19 -0.80 -1.28 12.47
C SER A 19 -1.51 0.04 12.77
N ALA A 20 -2.55 0.33 12.00
CA ALA A 20 -3.44 1.45 12.30
C ALA A 20 -4.54 1.08 13.30
N VAL A 21 -4.61 -0.19 13.68
CA VAL A 21 -5.66 -0.78 14.54
C VAL A 21 -5.20 -0.88 15.97
N SER A 22 -4.14 -1.65 16.24
CA SER A 22 -3.64 -1.89 17.60
C SER A 22 -2.21 -2.41 17.62
N THR A 23 -1.61 -2.43 18.82
CA THR A 23 -0.30 -3.07 19.03
C THR A 23 -0.36 -4.58 18.74
N GLU A 24 -1.46 -5.24 19.10
CA GLU A 24 -1.71 -6.66 18.84
C GLU A 24 -1.80 -6.92 17.35
N GLY A 25 -2.42 -6.02 16.56
CA GLY A 25 -2.44 -6.03 15.10
C GLY A 25 -1.03 -5.97 14.54
N ALA A 26 -0.21 -5.02 15.00
CA ALA A 26 1.19 -4.91 14.60
C ALA A 26 2.01 -6.18 14.89
N ILE A 27 1.77 -6.83 16.03
CA ILE A 27 2.42 -8.10 16.38
C ILE A 27 1.98 -9.21 15.42
N LYS A 28 0.69 -9.30 15.08
CA LYS A 28 0.20 -10.27 14.10
C LYS A 28 0.84 -10.06 12.73
N ASN A 29 0.92 -8.80 12.27
CA ASN A 29 1.58 -8.44 11.01
C ASN A 29 3.04 -8.88 11.03
N LEU A 30 3.78 -8.58 12.11
CA LEU A 30 5.17 -9.00 12.29
C LEU A 30 5.32 -10.52 12.19
N HIS A 31 4.45 -11.26 12.85
CA HIS A 31 4.50 -12.72 12.85
C HIS A 31 4.19 -13.30 11.47
N ALA A 32 3.23 -12.77 10.77
CA ALA A 32 2.84 -13.24 9.44
C ALA A 32 3.90 -12.94 8.37
N GLU A 33 4.51 -11.77 8.43
CA GLU A 33 5.36 -11.28 7.35
C GLU A 33 6.86 -11.54 7.57
N ALA A 34 7.35 -11.39 8.81
CA ALA A 34 8.78 -11.33 9.10
C ALA A 34 9.28 -12.28 10.20
N SER A 35 8.40 -13.02 10.89
CA SER A 35 8.84 -13.94 11.96
C SER A 35 9.63 -15.10 11.38
N GLY A 36 10.76 -15.42 12.05
CA GLY A 36 11.63 -16.54 11.66
C GLY A 36 12.48 -16.31 10.40
N LYS A 37 12.34 -15.17 9.72
CA LYS A 37 13.11 -14.84 8.52
C LYS A 37 14.30 -13.95 8.85
N SER A 38 15.44 -14.17 8.18
CA SER A 38 16.61 -13.29 8.20
C SER A 38 16.35 -12.02 7.37
N PHE A 39 17.28 -11.07 7.43
CA PHE A 39 17.24 -9.88 6.56
C PHE A 39 17.37 -10.28 5.08
N GLU A 40 18.29 -11.20 4.77
CA GLU A 40 18.55 -11.68 3.41
C GLU A 40 17.33 -12.39 2.82
N GLU A 41 16.65 -13.22 3.63
CA GLU A 41 15.41 -13.89 3.21
C GLU A 41 14.29 -12.90 2.91
N LEU A 42 14.14 -11.85 3.71
CA LEU A 42 13.15 -10.79 3.47
C LEU A 42 13.52 -9.96 2.23
N ALA A 43 14.79 -9.62 2.05
CA ALA A 43 15.26 -8.88 0.89
C ALA A 43 15.07 -9.66 -0.41
N GLU A 44 15.33 -10.97 -0.39
CA GLU A 44 15.13 -11.83 -1.57
C GLU A 44 13.65 -12.05 -1.87
N ALA A 45 12.81 -12.21 -0.84
CA ALA A 45 11.35 -12.28 -1.01
C ALA A 45 10.81 -11.00 -1.68
N ALA A 46 11.19 -9.83 -1.18
CA ALA A 46 10.79 -8.55 -1.76
C ALA A 46 11.27 -8.38 -3.20
N ARG A 47 12.50 -8.83 -3.52
CA ARG A 47 13.03 -8.84 -4.89
C ARG A 47 12.20 -9.73 -5.79
N THR A 48 11.85 -10.92 -5.32
CA THR A 48 11.06 -11.89 -6.07
C THR A 48 9.66 -11.33 -6.35
N ASP A 49 9.01 -10.74 -5.34
CA ASP A 49 7.69 -10.15 -5.49
C ASP A 49 7.70 -9.01 -6.52
N TRP A 50 8.67 -8.11 -6.46
CA TRP A 50 8.81 -7.03 -7.44
C TRP A 50 9.14 -7.55 -8.85
N ASN A 51 9.99 -8.56 -8.98
CA ASN A 51 10.27 -9.16 -10.27
C ASN A 51 9.00 -9.79 -10.86
N ASN A 52 8.21 -10.51 -10.06
CA ASN A 52 6.95 -11.09 -10.52
C ASN A 52 5.95 -10.02 -10.98
N GLU A 53 5.89 -8.88 -10.27
CA GLU A 53 5.02 -7.77 -10.66
C GLU A 53 5.47 -7.10 -11.97
N LEU A 54 6.76 -6.89 -12.16
CA LEU A 54 7.31 -6.21 -13.33
C LEU A 54 7.49 -7.11 -14.56
N ASP A 55 7.58 -8.43 -14.37
CA ASP A 55 7.76 -9.42 -15.44
C ASP A 55 6.53 -9.57 -16.36
N HIS A 56 5.40 -8.96 -15.97
CA HIS A 56 4.24 -8.87 -16.84
C HIS A 56 4.44 -7.94 -18.06
N PHE A 57 5.54 -7.18 -18.07
CA PHE A 57 5.85 -6.21 -19.12
C PHE A 57 7.14 -6.59 -19.83
N GLU A 58 7.04 -6.92 -21.10
CA GLU A 58 8.21 -7.11 -21.96
C GLU A 58 8.45 -5.87 -22.81
N ALA A 59 9.71 -5.43 -22.87
CA ALA A 59 10.09 -4.29 -23.68
C ALA A 59 11.42 -4.52 -24.40
N GLU A 60 11.48 -4.13 -25.65
CA GLU A 60 12.72 -4.04 -26.43
C GLU A 60 13.24 -2.60 -26.44
N GLY A 61 14.55 -2.45 -26.33
CA GLY A 61 15.19 -1.14 -26.32
C GLY A 61 16.58 -1.16 -25.71
N THR A 62 17.20 0.00 -25.61
CA THR A 62 18.49 0.17 -24.95
C THR A 62 18.36 -0.08 -23.45
N ALA A 63 19.49 -0.30 -22.75
CA ALA A 63 19.50 -0.47 -21.31
C ALA A 63 18.86 0.72 -20.57
N ASP A 64 19.12 1.94 -21.01
CA ASP A 64 18.57 3.16 -20.41
C ASP A 64 17.05 3.27 -20.64
N GLN A 65 16.56 2.90 -21.83
CA GLN A 65 15.12 2.89 -22.11
C GLN A 65 14.39 1.87 -21.24
N LYS A 66 14.96 0.67 -21.09
CA LYS A 66 14.41 -0.35 -20.21
C LYS A 66 14.43 0.10 -18.74
N ALA A 67 15.53 0.69 -18.27
CA ALA A 67 15.62 1.21 -16.90
C ALA A 67 14.56 2.29 -16.64
N MET A 68 14.36 3.23 -17.58
CA MET A 68 13.31 4.25 -17.46
C MET A 68 11.91 3.64 -17.41
N LEU A 69 11.61 2.67 -18.29
CA LEU A 69 10.31 2.01 -18.31
C LEU A 69 10.02 1.28 -17.00
N TYR A 70 10.91 0.39 -16.58
CA TYR A 70 10.69 -0.41 -15.37
C TYR A 70 10.69 0.42 -14.10
N THR A 71 11.47 1.52 -14.04
CA THR A 71 11.41 2.47 -12.93
C THR A 71 10.04 3.18 -12.90
N SER A 72 9.52 3.56 -14.06
CA SER A 72 8.19 4.18 -14.15
C SER A 72 7.09 3.22 -13.74
N LEU A 73 7.13 1.97 -14.19
CA LEU A 73 6.19 0.92 -13.79
C LEU A 73 6.24 0.67 -12.27
N TYR A 74 7.45 0.58 -11.71
CA TYR A 74 7.64 0.46 -10.26
C TYR A 74 6.97 1.62 -9.52
N HIS A 75 7.16 2.86 -9.96
CA HIS A 75 6.55 4.03 -9.33
C HIS A 75 5.03 4.02 -9.36
N THR A 76 4.39 3.53 -10.43
CA THR A 76 2.92 3.41 -10.50
C THR A 76 2.34 2.37 -9.54
N MET A 77 3.17 1.51 -8.95
CA MET A 77 2.73 0.45 -8.05
C MET A 77 3.04 0.72 -6.58
N ILE A 78 3.71 1.83 -6.25
CA ILE A 78 4.04 2.19 -4.86
C ILE A 78 2.80 2.69 -4.10
N ASN A 79 1.97 3.49 -4.75
CA ASN A 79 0.73 4.04 -4.22
C ASN A 79 -0.41 3.85 -5.25
N PRO A 80 -1.65 3.72 -4.81
CA PRO A 80 -2.13 3.59 -3.42
C PRO A 80 -1.55 2.38 -2.68
N SER A 81 -1.40 2.51 -1.37
CA SER A 81 -0.79 1.48 -0.51
C SER A 81 -1.85 0.68 0.24
N VAL A 82 -1.57 -0.60 0.50
CA VAL A 82 -2.40 -1.43 1.37
C VAL A 82 -2.46 -0.82 2.78
N TYR A 83 -3.68 -0.71 3.32
CA TYR A 83 -3.94 -0.12 4.62
C TYR A 83 -4.92 -0.99 5.42
N MET A 84 -4.46 -2.15 5.80
CA MET A 84 -5.14 -3.08 6.71
C MET A 84 -4.13 -4.02 7.32
N ASP A 85 -4.49 -4.60 8.46
CA ASP A 85 -3.73 -5.68 9.09
C ASP A 85 -3.93 -7.01 8.33
N VAL A 86 -3.07 -7.98 8.61
CA VAL A 86 -3.12 -9.31 7.96
C VAL A 86 -4.43 -10.07 8.21
N ASP A 87 -5.19 -9.69 9.23
CA ASP A 87 -6.50 -10.23 9.52
C ASP A 87 -7.65 -9.45 8.84
N GLY A 88 -7.32 -8.46 8.00
CA GLY A 88 -8.26 -7.62 7.28
C GLY A 88 -8.83 -6.45 8.10
N SER A 89 -8.39 -6.25 9.33
CA SER A 89 -8.83 -5.11 10.15
C SER A 89 -8.17 -3.82 9.67
N TYR A 90 -8.92 -2.72 9.63
CA TYR A 90 -8.38 -1.40 9.28
C TYR A 90 -9.12 -0.29 10.02
N ARG A 91 -8.50 0.89 10.11
CA ARG A 91 -9.12 2.09 10.66
C ARG A 91 -9.78 2.90 9.55
N GLY A 92 -11.09 3.12 9.64
CA GLY A 92 -11.85 3.94 8.70
C GLY A 92 -11.67 5.45 8.91
N LEU A 93 -12.25 6.24 8.00
CA LEU A 93 -12.27 7.71 8.08
C LEU A 93 -13.13 8.23 9.25
N ASP A 94 -14.01 7.40 9.79
CA ASP A 94 -14.76 7.65 11.04
C ASP A 94 -13.94 7.34 12.30
N HIS A 95 -12.69 6.96 12.14
CA HIS A 95 -11.74 6.51 13.18
C HIS A 95 -12.15 5.21 13.89
N ASN A 96 -13.21 4.54 13.46
CA ASN A 96 -13.59 3.23 13.96
C ASN A 96 -12.78 2.12 13.28
N ILE A 97 -12.76 0.96 13.92
CA ILE A 97 -12.13 -0.23 13.35
C ILE A 97 -13.17 -1.00 12.54
N HIS A 98 -12.83 -1.27 11.30
CA HIS A 98 -13.63 -2.01 10.34
C HIS A 98 -12.92 -3.28 9.90
N GLN A 99 -13.63 -4.10 9.16
CA GLN A 99 -13.15 -5.35 8.59
C GLN A 99 -13.33 -5.33 7.08
N ALA A 100 -12.25 -5.44 6.33
CA ALA A 100 -12.28 -5.66 4.89
C ALA A 100 -12.76 -7.09 4.61
N LYS A 101 -13.90 -7.22 3.92
CA LYS A 101 -14.49 -8.51 3.57
C LYS A 101 -14.57 -8.64 2.07
N GLY A 102 -13.70 -9.46 1.50
CA GLY A 102 -13.67 -9.72 0.07
C GLY A 102 -12.98 -8.64 -0.77
N PHE A 103 -12.26 -7.72 -0.15
CA PHE A 103 -11.43 -6.73 -0.82
C PHE A 103 -10.20 -6.38 0.02
N ILE A 104 -9.20 -5.81 -0.60
CA ILE A 104 -8.02 -5.23 0.04
C ILE A 104 -8.26 -3.73 0.22
N ASN A 105 -8.16 -3.23 1.45
CA ASN A 105 -8.33 -1.81 1.72
C ASN A 105 -7.05 -1.03 1.41
N TYR A 106 -7.20 0.03 0.63
CA TYR A 106 -6.11 0.91 0.18
C TYR A 106 -6.23 2.31 0.78
N THR A 107 -5.10 3.00 0.85
CA THR A 107 -4.97 4.40 1.26
C THR A 107 -3.96 5.13 0.37
N ILE A 108 -3.81 6.44 0.59
CA ILE A 108 -2.95 7.35 -0.18
C ILE A 108 -3.50 7.51 -1.59
N PHE A 109 -4.71 8.06 -1.67
CA PHE A 109 -5.34 8.39 -2.93
C PHE A 109 -5.11 9.87 -3.26
N SER A 110 -4.21 10.15 -4.21
CA SER A 110 -4.01 11.47 -4.80
C SER A 110 -4.70 11.53 -6.16
N LEU A 111 -6.02 11.53 -6.12
CA LEU A 111 -6.84 11.24 -7.31
C LEU A 111 -6.76 12.32 -8.40
N TRP A 112 -6.48 13.57 -8.04
CA TRP A 112 -6.29 14.65 -9.02
C TRP A 112 -5.04 14.45 -9.90
N ASP A 113 -4.08 13.64 -9.44
CA ASP A 113 -2.90 13.21 -10.20
C ASP A 113 -3.19 11.95 -11.01
N THR A 114 -3.76 10.94 -10.38
CA THR A 114 -3.76 9.55 -10.88
C THR A 114 -4.94 9.22 -11.81
N TYR A 115 -6.02 10.02 -11.79
CA TYR A 115 -7.25 9.73 -12.55
C TYR A 115 -7.05 9.68 -14.07
N ARG A 116 -6.07 10.41 -14.60
CA ARG A 116 -5.84 10.54 -16.06
C ARG A 116 -5.20 9.32 -16.70
N ALA A 117 -4.23 8.73 -16.01
CA ALA A 117 -3.38 7.70 -16.61
C ALA A 117 -3.17 6.50 -15.70
N GLU A 118 -2.84 6.69 -14.44
CA GLU A 118 -2.50 5.59 -13.53
C GLU A 118 -3.69 4.66 -13.29
N HIS A 119 -4.86 5.18 -12.88
CA HIS A 119 -6.05 4.33 -12.71
C HIS A 119 -6.52 3.69 -14.01
N PRO A 120 -6.62 4.36 -15.17
CA PRO A 120 -6.87 3.71 -16.45
C PRO A 120 -5.85 2.63 -16.82
N PHE A 121 -4.57 2.86 -16.52
CA PHE A 121 -3.52 1.87 -16.71
C PHE A 121 -3.72 0.66 -15.79
N LEU A 122 -3.94 0.88 -14.48
CA LEU A 122 -4.20 -0.19 -13.52
C LEU A 122 -5.47 -0.99 -13.86
N ASN A 123 -6.52 -0.35 -14.34
CA ASN A 123 -7.73 -1.03 -14.82
C ASN A 123 -7.42 -2.03 -15.94
N LEU A 124 -6.44 -1.73 -16.77
CA LEU A 124 -6.03 -2.59 -17.87
C LEU A 124 -5.10 -3.74 -17.42
N VAL A 125 -4.17 -3.45 -16.52
CA VAL A 125 -3.08 -4.40 -16.19
C VAL A 125 -3.26 -5.10 -14.84
N LYS A 126 -4.07 -4.55 -13.93
CA LYS A 126 -4.34 -5.07 -12.57
C LYS A 126 -5.82 -4.84 -12.19
N PRO A 127 -6.78 -5.40 -12.96
CA PRO A 127 -8.21 -5.11 -12.76
C PRO A 127 -8.71 -5.45 -11.36
N GLU A 128 -8.23 -6.53 -10.74
CA GLU A 128 -8.63 -6.92 -9.39
C GLU A 128 -8.19 -5.85 -8.36
N ARG A 129 -6.97 -5.35 -8.48
CA ARG A 129 -6.47 -4.26 -7.62
C ARG A 129 -7.27 -2.97 -7.80
N SER A 130 -7.67 -2.66 -9.04
CA SER A 130 -8.53 -1.51 -9.32
C SER A 130 -9.91 -1.64 -8.66
N VAL A 131 -10.52 -2.82 -8.70
CA VAL A 131 -11.79 -3.08 -8.00
C VAL A 131 -11.64 -2.88 -6.49
N ASP A 132 -10.58 -3.37 -5.89
CA ASP A 132 -10.29 -3.18 -4.46
C ASP A 132 -10.08 -1.69 -4.10
N MET A 133 -9.42 -0.92 -4.98
CA MET A 133 -9.25 0.53 -4.79
C MET A 133 -10.60 1.26 -4.87
N VAL A 134 -11.47 0.91 -5.84
CA VAL A 134 -12.81 1.49 -5.95
C VAL A 134 -13.64 1.14 -4.71
N GLU A 135 -13.63 -0.11 -4.25
CA GLU A 135 -14.32 -0.52 -3.02
C GLU A 135 -13.79 0.27 -1.81
N SER A 136 -12.47 0.47 -1.71
CA SER A 136 -11.86 1.30 -0.67
C SER A 136 -12.39 2.75 -0.70
N MET A 137 -12.50 3.35 -1.89
CA MET A 137 -13.07 4.71 -2.05
C MET A 137 -14.53 4.78 -1.64
N ILE A 138 -15.33 3.75 -1.96
CA ILE A 138 -16.73 3.64 -1.51
C ILE A 138 -16.80 3.51 0.01
N LYS A 139 -15.91 2.70 0.63
CA LYS A 139 -15.83 2.62 2.09
C LYS A 139 -15.43 3.95 2.73
N HIS A 140 -14.51 4.68 2.12
CA HIS A 140 -14.15 6.03 2.59
C HIS A 140 -15.35 6.96 2.60
N GLU A 141 -16.17 6.96 1.55
CA GLU A 141 -17.43 7.72 1.50
C GLU A 141 -18.38 7.31 2.62
N GLN A 142 -18.66 6.00 2.76
CA GLN A 142 -19.58 5.47 3.77
C GLN A 142 -19.13 5.72 5.21
N GLN A 143 -17.82 5.77 5.45
CA GLN A 143 -17.20 5.96 6.76
C GLN A 143 -16.81 7.43 7.02
N SER A 144 -16.84 8.28 6.01
CA SER A 144 -16.57 9.71 6.17
C SER A 144 -17.76 10.42 6.84
N VAL A 145 -17.46 11.28 7.78
CA VAL A 145 -18.48 12.16 8.40
C VAL A 145 -19.13 13.12 7.40
N HIS A 146 -18.53 13.30 6.25
CA HIS A 146 -19.00 14.16 5.18
C HIS A 146 -19.81 13.42 4.11
N GLY A 147 -19.78 12.08 4.09
CA GLY A 147 -20.47 11.26 3.08
C GLY A 147 -20.03 11.62 1.65
N MET A 148 -18.72 11.77 1.44
CA MET A 148 -18.14 12.16 0.16
C MET A 148 -17.03 11.18 -0.23
N LEU A 149 -16.93 10.91 -1.53
CA LEU A 149 -15.78 10.19 -2.09
C LEU A 149 -14.47 10.92 -1.75
N PRO A 150 -13.35 10.20 -1.61
CA PRO A 150 -12.10 10.80 -1.19
C PRO A 150 -11.60 11.86 -2.18
N VAL A 151 -11.04 12.91 -1.62
CA VAL A 151 -10.29 13.95 -2.35
C VAL A 151 -8.80 13.62 -2.29
N TRP A 152 -8.29 13.45 -1.08
CA TRP A 152 -6.90 13.08 -0.80
C TRP A 152 -6.82 12.33 0.54
N SER A 153 -7.32 11.10 0.56
CA SER A 153 -7.35 10.32 1.79
C SER A 153 -5.99 9.70 2.11
N LEU A 154 -5.58 9.81 3.36
CA LEU A 154 -4.30 9.35 3.87
C LEU A 154 -4.47 8.71 5.26
N MET A 155 -4.23 7.41 5.34
CA MET A 155 -4.13 6.64 6.59
C MET A 155 -5.30 6.92 7.57
N GLY A 156 -6.53 6.70 7.11
CA GLY A 156 -7.75 6.90 7.90
C GLY A 156 -8.13 8.36 8.14
N ASN A 157 -7.60 9.29 7.37
CA ASN A 157 -7.96 10.71 7.41
C ASN A 157 -8.17 11.27 6.01
N GLU A 158 -9.14 12.17 5.86
CA GLU A 158 -9.27 12.97 4.66
C GLU A 158 -8.56 14.32 4.89
N ASN A 159 -7.60 14.64 4.02
CA ASN A 159 -6.76 15.83 4.18
C ASN A 159 -7.29 17.05 3.43
N TRP A 160 -8.27 16.89 2.55
CA TRP A 160 -8.81 17.97 1.72
C TRP A 160 -7.73 18.73 0.92
N CYS A 161 -6.65 18.04 0.62
CA CYS A 161 -5.54 18.63 -0.11
C CYS A 161 -5.86 18.68 -1.60
N MET A 162 -5.53 19.80 -2.24
CA MET A 162 -5.72 20.03 -3.67
C MET A 162 -7.19 20.02 -4.11
N SER A 163 -7.45 19.74 -5.39
CA SER A 163 -8.79 19.74 -5.94
C SER A 163 -9.45 18.38 -5.82
N GLY A 164 -10.69 18.36 -5.39
CA GLY A 164 -11.51 17.17 -5.27
C GLY A 164 -12.32 16.86 -6.53
N TYR A 165 -13.14 15.81 -6.48
CA TYR A 165 -14.06 15.36 -7.51
C TYR A 165 -13.51 14.33 -8.49
N HIS A 166 -12.21 14.11 -8.54
CA HIS A 166 -11.59 13.16 -9.48
C HIS A 166 -11.91 11.69 -9.18
N ALA A 167 -12.32 11.37 -7.95
CA ALA A 167 -12.80 10.03 -7.57
C ALA A 167 -13.99 9.55 -8.42
N VAL A 168 -14.79 10.48 -8.95
CA VAL A 168 -15.95 10.14 -9.81
C VAL A 168 -15.49 9.63 -11.18
N SER A 169 -14.28 9.97 -11.59
CA SER A 169 -13.72 9.58 -12.89
C SER A 169 -12.93 8.27 -12.85
N VAL A 170 -12.62 7.79 -11.65
CA VAL A 170 -11.94 6.52 -11.40
C VAL A 170 -12.94 5.40 -11.29
#